data_46d2a871e4c8463b40282410ab39560f
#
_entry.id   46d2a871e4c8463b40282410ab39560f
#
_cell.length_a   1.000
_cell.length_b   1.000
_cell.length_c   1.000
_cell.angle_alpha   90.00
_cell.angle_beta   90.00
_cell.angle_gamma   90.00
#
_symmetry.space_group_name_H-M   'P 1'
#
loop_
_entity.id
_entity.type
_entity.pdbx_description
1 polymer ?
#
loop_
_entity_poly.entity_id
_entity_poly.type
_entity_poly.pdbx_seq_one_letter_code
_entity_poly.pdbx_strand_id
1 'polypeptide(L)'
;MVVLFVHGMGRTPISATPMLWRLRRHGHSVDVVGYFTGTETFVEIVKRVSLKIQEVAEKGEYVLIGHSLGGVMLRAALQNMPQSVKLPKHLFLLGSPVTPARLAQKSQHELGFQLVSGDCGQLLASPTRLSKINMPEVPTTAIVGTRSFPLTKKYFLDEENDGVVSVNECAHQDIHEVIKVAVVHTFLPSSRKVSRVILDKINSIQSNLLA
;
A
#
# COMPACT_ATOMS: atom_id res chain seq x y z
N MET A 1 -18.26 -6.95 -3.08
CA MET A 1 -16.93 -7.27 -2.51
C MET A 1 -16.58 -6.28 -1.43
N VAL A 2 -15.89 -6.70 -0.36
CA VAL A 2 -15.39 -5.79 0.68
C VAL A 2 -14.00 -5.30 0.28
N VAL A 3 -13.72 -4.02 0.51
CA VAL A 3 -12.43 -3.39 0.24
C VAL A 3 -11.87 -2.87 1.56
N LEU A 4 -10.68 -3.30 1.94
CA LEU A 4 -9.96 -2.72 3.08
C LEU A 4 -8.84 -1.82 2.56
N PHE A 5 -8.84 -0.56 3.02
CA PHE A 5 -7.80 0.41 2.67
C PHE A 5 -6.92 0.76 3.87
N VAL A 6 -5.60 0.76 3.64
CA VAL A 6 -4.57 1.18 4.61
C VAL A 6 -3.75 2.33 4.01
N HIS A 7 -3.74 3.48 4.68
CA HIS A 7 -3.08 4.70 4.19
C HIS A 7 -1.54 4.68 4.36
N GLY A 8 -0.85 5.64 3.77
CA GLY A 8 0.59 5.83 3.89
C GLY A 8 1.03 6.60 5.13
N MET A 9 2.34 6.65 5.35
CA MET A 9 2.98 7.40 6.42
C MET A 9 2.61 8.89 6.36
N GLY A 10 2.38 9.51 7.53
CA GLY A 10 2.02 10.92 7.63
C GLY A 10 0.67 11.29 6.98
N ARG A 11 -0.19 10.30 6.75
CA ARG A 11 -1.52 10.47 6.15
C ARG A 11 -2.61 9.96 7.09
N THR A 12 -3.85 10.10 6.63
CA THR A 12 -5.04 9.53 7.25
C THR A 12 -5.88 8.88 6.16
N PRO A 13 -6.89 8.05 6.49
CA PRO A 13 -7.81 7.49 5.50
C PRO A 13 -8.50 8.53 4.60
N ILE A 14 -8.61 9.79 5.05
CA ILE A 14 -9.20 10.90 4.29
C ILE A 14 -8.45 11.14 2.97
N SER A 15 -7.16 10.85 2.91
CA SER A 15 -6.35 11.00 1.69
C SER A 15 -6.87 10.16 0.50
N ALA A 16 -7.62 9.09 0.77
CA ALA A 16 -8.20 8.20 -0.23
C ALA A 16 -9.70 8.44 -0.47
N THR A 17 -10.32 9.43 0.18
CA THR A 17 -11.76 9.68 0.08
C THR A 17 -12.31 9.64 -1.36
N PRO A 18 -11.64 10.25 -2.38
CA PRO A 18 -12.16 10.20 -3.75
C PRO A 18 -12.18 8.76 -4.34
N MET A 19 -11.21 7.93 -4.02
CA MET A 19 -11.16 6.53 -4.44
C MET A 19 -12.21 5.71 -3.70
N LEU A 20 -12.27 5.82 -2.38
CA LEU A 20 -13.20 5.07 -1.54
C LEU A 20 -14.65 5.40 -1.87
N TRP A 21 -14.94 6.67 -2.16
CA TRP A 21 -16.27 7.09 -2.63
C TRP A 21 -16.64 6.45 -3.97
N ARG A 22 -15.70 6.38 -4.92
CA ARG A 22 -15.95 5.70 -6.22
C ARG A 22 -16.23 4.21 -6.02
N LEU A 23 -15.44 3.54 -5.18
CA LEU A 23 -15.66 2.13 -4.86
C LEU A 23 -17.05 1.88 -4.27
N ARG A 24 -17.48 2.72 -3.30
CA ARG A 24 -18.84 2.64 -2.73
C ARG A 24 -19.93 2.85 -3.78
N ARG A 25 -19.75 3.80 -4.70
CA ARG A 25 -20.71 4.02 -5.80
C ARG A 25 -20.82 2.85 -6.78
N HIS A 26 -19.82 2.00 -6.84
CA HIS A 26 -19.85 0.76 -7.64
C HIS A 26 -20.29 -0.48 -6.82
N GLY A 27 -20.92 -0.25 -5.65
CA GLY A 27 -21.52 -1.32 -4.87
C GLY A 27 -20.55 -2.10 -3.97
N HIS A 28 -19.34 -1.56 -3.72
CA HIS A 28 -18.39 -2.19 -2.81
C HIS A 28 -18.54 -1.64 -1.39
N SER A 29 -18.49 -2.52 -0.39
CA SER A 29 -18.32 -2.14 1.00
C SER A 29 -16.87 -1.72 1.24
N VAL A 30 -16.64 -0.65 2.00
CA VAL A 30 -15.30 -0.10 2.21
C VAL A 30 -15.02 0.10 3.68
N ASP A 31 -14.01 -0.60 4.17
CA ASP A 31 -13.41 -0.44 5.49
C ASP A 31 -12.03 0.23 5.39
N VAL A 32 -11.61 0.86 6.48
CA VAL A 32 -10.32 1.57 6.55
C VAL A 32 -9.61 1.29 7.86
N VAL A 33 -8.27 1.33 7.86
CA VAL A 33 -7.47 1.35 9.09
C VAL A 33 -6.80 2.71 9.21
N GLY A 34 -7.02 3.36 10.35
CA GLY A 34 -6.30 4.57 10.76
C GLY A 34 -5.19 4.24 11.76
N TYR A 35 -4.07 4.97 11.67
CA TYR A 35 -2.94 4.88 12.58
C TYR A 35 -2.10 6.16 12.54
N PHE A 36 -1.19 6.32 13.50
CA PHE A 36 -0.28 7.46 13.55
C PHE A 36 1.15 7.02 13.83
N THR A 37 2.02 7.13 12.83
CA THR A 37 3.41 6.65 12.87
C THR A 37 4.31 7.38 13.87
N GLY A 38 3.96 8.60 14.28
CA GLY A 38 4.74 9.38 15.25
C GLY A 38 4.68 8.84 16.68
N THR A 39 3.64 8.05 17.02
CA THR A 39 3.46 7.54 18.39
C THR A 39 3.27 6.02 18.45
N GLU A 40 2.99 5.38 17.32
CA GLU A 40 2.75 3.94 17.26
C GLU A 40 3.90 3.21 16.57
N THR A 41 4.28 2.05 17.10
CA THR A 41 5.29 1.19 16.48
C THR A 41 4.72 0.43 15.28
N PHE A 42 5.59 -0.01 14.39
CA PHE A 42 5.20 -0.85 13.25
C PHE A 42 4.44 -2.11 13.70
N VAL A 43 4.89 -2.75 14.77
CA VAL A 43 4.28 -3.98 15.29
C VAL A 43 2.86 -3.74 15.79
N GLU A 44 2.61 -2.65 16.54
CA GLU A 44 1.28 -2.29 17.02
C GLU A 44 0.30 -2.03 15.87
N ILE A 45 0.76 -1.30 14.85
CA ILE A 45 -0.05 -1.00 13.67
C ILE A 45 -0.34 -2.28 12.87
N VAL A 46 0.66 -3.13 12.63
CA VAL A 46 0.48 -4.42 11.93
C VAL A 46 -0.53 -5.30 12.67
N LYS A 47 -0.48 -5.36 14.01
CA LYS A 47 -1.45 -6.10 14.82
C LYS A 47 -2.87 -5.59 14.58
N ARG A 48 -3.08 -4.27 14.57
CA ARG A 48 -4.38 -3.65 14.26
C ARG A 48 -4.85 -3.98 12.84
N VAL A 49 -3.95 -3.90 11.85
CA VAL A 49 -4.24 -4.25 10.47
C VAL A 49 -4.63 -5.73 10.35
N SER A 50 -3.92 -6.63 11.05
CA SER A 50 -4.24 -8.06 11.07
C SER A 50 -5.63 -8.35 11.63
N LEU A 51 -6.00 -7.73 12.75
CA LEU A 51 -7.35 -7.87 13.33
C LEU A 51 -8.43 -7.34 12.36
N LYS A 52 -8.16 -6.24 11.68
CA LYS A 52 -9.10 -5.69 10.69
C LYS A 52 -9.22 -6.55 9.44
N ILE A 53 -8.16 -7.22 9.00
CA ILE A 53 -8.22 -8.20 7.92
C ILE A 53 -9.11 -9.38 8.31
N GLN A 54 -8.97 -9.91 9.53
CA GLN A 54 -9.81 -11.00 10.04
C GLN A 54 -11.30 -10.60 10.03
N GLU A 55 -11.62 -9.43 10.58
CA GLU A 55 -12.98 -8.88 10.58
C GLU A 55 -13.56 -8.76 9.16
N VAL A 56 -12.76 -8.29 8.21
CA VAL A 56 -13.19 -8.14 6.81
C VAL A 56 -13.37 -9.49 6.13
N ALA A 57 -12.50 -10.47 6.43
CA ALA A 57 -12.58 -11.83 5.89
C ALA A 57 -13.88 -12.56 6.28
N GLU A 58 -14.41 -12.27 7.48
CA GLU A 58 -15.69 -12.81 7.96
C GLU A 58 -16.90 -12.22 7.19
N LYS A 59 -16.76 -11.01 6.64
CA LYS A 59 -17.84 -10.34 5.86
C LYS A 59 -18.01 -10.91 4.45
N GLY A 60 -17.08 -11.73 3.96
CA GLY A 60 -17.13 -12.35 2.63
C GLY A 60 -15.89 -12.13 1.78
N GLU A 61 -16.06 -12.14 0.46
CA GLU A 61 -14.95 -11.93 -0.47
C GLU A 61 -14.43 -10.50 -0.39
N TYR A 62 -13.11 -10.36 -0.31
CA TYR A 62 -12.48 -9.06 -0.08
C TYR A 62 -11.18 -8.86 -0.86
N VAL A 63 -10.82 -7.59 -1.01
CA VAL A 63 -9.53 -7.15 -1.56
C VAL A 63 -8.88 -6.14 -0.61
N LEU A 64 -7.56 -6.05 -0.68
CA LEU A 64 -6.75 -5.15 0.12
C LEU A 64 -6.13 -4.07 -0.77
N ILE A 65 -6.13 -2.83 -0.29
CA ILE A 65 -5.48 -1.70 -0.96
C ILE A 65 -4.57 -1.01 0.06
N GLY A 66 -3.27 -1.00 -0.21
CA GLY A 66 -2.29 -0.32 0.62
C GLY A 66 -1.57 0.79 -0.13
N HIS A 67 -1.58 2.00 0.42
CA HIS A 67 -0.80 3.11 -0.11
C HIS A 67 0.52 3.24 0.63
N SER A 68 1.65 3.27 -0.10
CA SER A 68 2.98 3.50 0.48
C SER A 68 3.25 2.53 1.65
N LEU A 69 3.57 3.03 2.84
CA LEU A 69 3.73 2.24 4.07
C LEU A 69 2.54 1.32 4.35
N GLY A 70 1.32 1.72 3.99
CA GLY A 70 0.11 0.89 4.17
C GLY A 70 0.19 -0.45 3.44
N GLY A 71 0.82 -0.50 2.27
CA GLY A 71 1.07 -1.77 1.56
C GLY A 71 2.12 -2.64 2.25
N VAL A 72 3.14 -2.04 2.85
CA VAL A 72 4.13 -2.76 3.67
C VAL A 72 3.46 -3.39 4.89
N MET A 73 2.57 -2.65 5.56
CA MET A 73 1.79 -3.16 6.70
C MET A 73 0.86 -4.31 6.32
N LEU A 74 0.19 -4.21 5.17
CA LEU A 74 -0.67 -5.29 4.65
C LEU A 74 0.13 -6.55 4.36
N ARG A 75 1.31 -6.44 3.75
CA ARG A 75 2.20 -7.58 3.51
C ARG A 75 2.63 -8.23 4.82
N ALA A 76 3.09 -7.44 5.78
CA ALA A 76 3.49 -7.93 7.10
C ALA A 76 2.33 -8.58 7.88
N ALA A 77 1.12 -8.04 7.76
CA ALA A 77 -0.07 -8.59 8.37
C ALA A 77 -0.44 -9.94 7.74
N LEU A 78 -0.42 -10.06 6.41
CA LEU A 78 -0.72 -11.29 5.69
C LEU A 78 0.29 -12.40 5.99
N GLN A 79 1.57 -12.07 6.11
CA GLN A 79 2.64 -13.04 6.44
C GLN A 79 2.39 -13.77 7.76
N ASN A 80 1.74 -13.13 8.72
CA ASN A 80 1.48 -13.66 10.05
C ASN A 80 0.00 -14.04 10.25
N MET A 81 -0.78 -14.16 9.18
CA MET A 81 -2.21 -14.46 9.26
C MET A 81 -2.42 -15.95 9.61
N PRO A 82 -3.32 -16.26 10.56
CA PRO A 82 -3.70 -17.65 10.82
C PRO A 82 -4.26 -18.33 9.56
N GLN A 83 -3.92 -19.60 9.35
CA GLN A 83 -4.40 -20.38 8.19
C GLN A 83 -5.93 -20.49 8.10
N SER A 84 -6.62 -20.33 9.22
CA SER A 84 -8.09 -20.34 9.28
C SER A 84 -8.73 -19.09 8.68
N VAL A 85 -7.95 -18.02 8.46
CA VAL A 85 -8.46 -16.78 7.90
C VAL A 85 -8.42 -16.84 6.37
N LYS A 86 -9.55 -16.61 5.75
CA LYS A 86 -9.64 -16.55 4.28
C LYS A 86 -8.71 -15.47 3.72
N LEU A 87 -7.92 -15.83 2.72
CA LEU A 87 -7.02 -14.87 2.06
C LEU A 87 -7.81 -13.89 1.15
N PRO A 88 -7.29 -12.68 0.94
CA PRO A 88 -7.88 -11.71 0.02
C PRO A 88 -7.84 -12.23 -1.42
N LYS A 89 -8.82 -11.85 -2.22
CA LYS A 89 -8.83 -12.16 -3.66
C LYS A 89 -7.78 -11.37 -4.43
N HIS A 90 -7.35 -10.24 -3.91
CA HIS A 90 -6.31 -9.41 -4.52
C HIS A 90 -5.69 -8.43 -3.54
N LEU A 91 -4.41 -8.12 -3.74
CA LEU A 91 -3.68 -7.07 -3.05
C LEU A 91 -3.26 -5.99 -4.05
N PHE A 92 -3.68 -4.74 -3.82
CA PHE A 92 -3.23 -3.58 -4.57
C PHE A 92 -2.21 -2.79 -3.75
N LEU A 93 -1.02 -2.59 -4.32
CA LEU A 93 0.08 -1.83 -3.73
C LEU A 93 0.23 -0.50 -4.48
N LEU A 94 -0.19 0.60 -3.87
CA LEU A 94 -0.13 1.93 -4.48
C LEU A 94 1.17 2.62 -4.05
N GLY A 95 2.18 2.67 -4.91
CA GLY A 95 3.48 3.26 -4.61
C GLY A 95 4.09 2.68 -3.31
N SER A 96 3.89 1.40 -3.07
CA SER A 96 4.37 0.74 -1.85
C SER A 96 5.72 0.07 -2.09
N PRO A 97 6.77 0.43 -1.34
CA PRO A 97 8.09 -0.13 -1.54
C PRO A 97 8.16 -1.60 -1.09
N VAL A 98 8.87 -2.40 -1.86
CA VAL A 98 9.21 -3.80 -1.55
C VAL A 98 10.69 -3.95 -1.22
N THR A 99 11.50 -2.99 -1.62
CA THR A 99 12.89 -2.82 -1.23
C THR A 99 13.05 -1.54 -0.41
N PRO A 100 14.19 -1.34 0.29
CA PRO A 100 14.41 -0.13 1.11
C PRO A 100 14.25 1.16 0.30
N ALA A 101 13.41 2.05 0.80
CA ALA A 101 13.14 3.31 0.14
C ALA A 101 14.32 4.28 0.29
N ARG A 102 14.96 4.65 -0.83
CA ARG A 102 16.15 5.53 -0.84
C ARG A 102 15.90 6.87 -0.15
N LEU A 103 14.71 7.42 -0.32
CA LEU A 103 14.37 8.69 0.33
C LEU A 103 14.29 8.52 1.86
N ALA A 104 13.73 7.41 2.35
CA ALA A 104 13.71 7.10 3.78
C ALA A 104 15.14 6.88 4.32
N GLN A 105 16.01 6.20 3.58
CA GLN A 105 17.42 6.01 3.95
C GLN A 105 18.17 7.33 4.08
N LYS A 106 17.90 8.30 3.22
CA LYS A 106 18.54 9.62 3.28
C LYS A 106 18.03 10.45 4.45
N SER A 107 16.74 10.40 4.74
CA SER A 107 16.11 11.20 5.78
C SER A 107 16.07 10.54 7.16
N GLN A 108 16.51 9.29 7.31
CA GLN A 108 16.37 8.52 8.56
C GLN A 108 17.01 9.17 9.79
N HIS A 109 18.00 10.04 9.60
CA HIS A 109 18.69 10.77 10.68
C HIS A 109 18.16 12.20 10.88
N GLU A 110 17.25 12.67 10.04
CA GLU A 110 16.63 13.97 10.17
C GLU A 110 15.58 13.96 11.28
N LEU A 111 15.69 14.87 12.24
CA LEU A 111 14.80 14.94 13.41
C LEU A 111 13.30 15.05 12.99
N GLY A 112 13.01 15.90 12.02
CA GLY A 112 11.64 16.06 11.50
C GLY A 112 11.06 14.78 10.91
N PHE A 113 11.88 14.01 10.17
CA PHE A 113 11.48 12.72 9.64
C PHE A 113 11.22 11.71 10.77
N GLN A 114 12.12 11.62 11.75
CA GLN A 114 12.00 10.72 12.90
C GLN A 114 10.72 10.99 13.70
N LEU A 115 10.40 12.25 13.97
CA LEU A 115 9.20 12.64 14.71
C LEU A 115 7.90 12.26 14.00
N VAL A 116 7.85 12.35 12.68
CA VAL A 116 6.64 12.04 11.90
C VAL A 116 6.53 10.56 11.56
N SER A 117 7.66 9.91 11.31
CA SER A 117 7.71 8.54 10.78
C SER A 117 7.96 7.48 11.85
N GLY A 118 8.56 7.84 12.96
CA GLY A 118 8.86 6.96 14.10
C GLY A 118 9.57 5.66 13.69
N ASP A 119 9.19 4.57 14.33
CA ASP A 119 9.69 3.21 14.02
C ASP A 119 9.43 2.79 12.57
N CYS A 120 8.31 3.21 12.00
CA CYS A 120 7.93 2.88 10.62
C CYS A 120 8.88 3.49 9.58
N GLY A 121 9.36 4.71 9.80
CA GLY A 121 10.36 5.35 8.93
C GLY A 121 11.70 4.64 8.99
N GLN A 122 12.13 4.22 10.17
CA GLN A 122 13.34 3.43 10.36
C GLN A 122 13.23 2.05 9.68
N LEU A 123 12.06 1.43 9.71
CA LEU A 123 11.80 0.19 8.99
C LEU A 123 11.96 0.37 7.48
N LEU A 124 11.35 1.42 6.90
CA LEU A 124 11.42 1.71 5.45
C LEU A 124 12.87 1.99 4.99
N ALA A 125 13.71 2.54 5.86
CA ALA A 125 15.12 2.80 5.59
C ALA A 125 16.01 1.57 5.76
N SER A 126 15.58 0.54 6.51
CA SER A 126 16.40 -0.60 6.91
C SER A 126 16.30 -1.78 5.93
N PRO A 127 17.37 -2.14 5.20
CA PRO A 127 17.38 -3.34 4.37
C PRO A 127 17.05 -4.60 5.17
N THR A 128 17.67 -4.74 6.34
CA THR A 128 17.50 -5.94 7.20
C THR A 128 16.09 -6.10 7.74
N ARG A 129 15.39 -5.00 8.07
CA ARG A 129 14.01 -5.06 8.57
C ARG A 129 13.01 -5.29 7.45
N LEU A 130 13.17 -4.58 6.34
CA LEU A 130 12.23 -4.65 5.24
C LEU A 130 12.30 -5.98 4.49
N SER A 131 13.50 -6.58 4.35
CA SER A 131 13.68 -7.90 3.73
C SER A 131 13.02 -9.06 4.48
N LYS A 132 12.62 -8.87 5.75
CA LYS A 132 11.87 -9.85 6.53
C LYS A 132 10.37 -9.85 6.18
N ILE A 133 9.91 -8.87 5.40
CA ILE A 133 8.51 -8.76 4.99
C ILE A 133 8.37 -9.32 3.59
N ASN A 134 7.96 -10.58 3.51
CA ASN A 134 7.81 -11.30 2.25
C ASN A 134 6.63 -10.77 1.40
N MET A 135 6.62 -11.12 0.13
CA MET A 135 5.41 -10.99 -0.69
C MET A 135 4.44 -12.11 -0.31
N PRO A 136 3.14 -11.79 -0.13
CA PRO A 136 2.14 -12.81 0.17
C PRO A 136 1.80 -13.63 -1.07
N GLU A 137 1.40 -14.89 -0.88
CA GLU A 137 0.92 -15.79 -1.94
C GLU A 137 -0.51 -15.45 -2.36
N VAL A 138 -0.75 -14.20 -2.75
CA VAL A 138 -2.03 -13.72 -3.25
C VAL A 138 -1.83 -12.91 -4.53
N PRO A 139 -2.77 -12.92 -5.47
CA PRO A 139 -2.68 -12.08 -6.66
C PRO A 139 -2.42 -10.63 -6.29
N THR A 140 -1.33 -10.05 -6.78
CA THR A 140 -0.87 -8.71 -6.39
C THR A 140 -0.63 -7.85 -7.62
N THR A 141 -1.18 -6.63 -7.61
CA THR A 141 -0.90 -5.58 -8.60
C THR A 141 -0.24 -4.39 -7.91
N ALA A 142 0.96 -4.03 -8.34
CA ALA A 142 1.59 -2.76 -7.96
C ALA A 142 1.17 -1.65 -8.93
N ILE A 143 0.63 -0.56 -8.41
CA ILE A 143 0.31 0.64 -9.19
C ILE A 143 1.29 1.73 -8.76
N VAL A 144 2.21 2.07 -9.66
CA VAL A 144 3.33 2.96 -9.36
C VAL A 144 3.19 4.27 -10.11
N GLY A 145 3.38 5.38 -9.42
CA GLY A 145 3.43 6.70 -10.03
C GLY A 145 4.74 6.90 -10.78
N THR A 146 4.68 7.65 -11.89
CA THR A 146 5.86 8.01 -12.70
C THR A 146 6.03 9.52 -12.83
N ARG A 147 5.34 10.31 -12.01
CA ARG A 147 5.45 11.77 -12.00
C ARG A 147 6.11 12.21 -10.72
N SER A 148 7.25 12.88 -10.82
CA SER A 148 8.02 13.37 -9.68
C SER A 148 8.11 14.89 -9.63
N PHE A 149 8.44 15.42 -8.47
CA PHE A 149 8.81 16.82 -8.31
C PHE A 149 10.29 17.05 -8.65
N PRO A 150 10.68 18.20 -9.23
CA PRO A 150 12.08 18.48 -9.58
C PRO A 150 13.05 18.30 -8.41
N LEU A 151 12.63 18.68 -7.20
CA LEU A 151 13.44 18.59 -5.97
C LEU A 151 13.79 17.14 -5.57
N THR A 152 12.95 16.18 -5.85
CA THR A 152 13.16 14.77 -5.48
C THR A 152 13.77 13.95 -6.61
N LYS A 153 13.68 14.42 -7.86
CA LYS A 153 14.19 13.71 -9.04
C LYS A 153 15.67 13.32 -8.89
N LYS A 154 16.49 14.20 -8.32
CA LYS A 154 17.93 13.96 -8.08
C LYS A 154 18.25 12.72 -7.21
N TYR A 155 17.31 12.24 -6.40
CA TYR A 155 17.51 11.08 -5.55
C TYR A 155 17.29 9.75 -6.26
N PHE A 156 16.66 9.79 -7.41
CA PHE A 156 16.30 8.60 -8.19
C PHE A 156 17.12 8.47 -9.48
N LEU A 157 18.10 9.37 -9.67
CA LEU A 157 18.89 9.44 -10.91
C LEU A 157 17.95 9.48 -12.13
N ASP A 158 18.12 8.57 -13.08
CA ASP A 158 17.27 8.49 -14.28
C ASP A 158 16.11 7.49 -14.15
N GLU A 159 15.89 6.91 -12.94
CA GLU A 159 14.78 5.98 -12.73
C GLU A 159 13.43 6.69 -12.72
N GLU A 160 12.44 6.05 -13.35
CA GLU A 160 11.04 6.49 -13.22
C GLU A 160 10.61 6.41 -11.75
N ASN A 161 10.06 7.51 -11.25
CA ASN A 161 9.67 7.62 -9.84
C ASN A 161 8.46 8.56 -9.68
N ASP A 162 7.80 8.44 -8.54
CA ASP A 162 6.63 9.26 -8.20
C ASP A 162 6.93 10.43 -7.25
N GLY A 163 8.22 10.67 -6.99
CA GLY A 163 8.72 11.68 -6.08
C GLY A 163 9.00 11.19 -4.66
N VAL A 164 8.63 9.94 -4.34
CA VAL A 164 8.88 9.30 -3.02
C VAL A 164 9.51 7.93 -3.17
N VAL A 165 9.07 7.15 -4.16
CA VAL A 165 9.63 5.83 -4.49
C VAL A 165 9.81 5.70 -5.99
N SER A 166 10.79 4.89 -6.42
CA SER A 166 10.97 4.55 -7.83
C SER A 166 10.13 3.33 -8.21
N VAL A 167 9.97 3.12 -9.51
CA VAL A 167 9.34 1.90 -10.04
C VAL A 167 10.08 0.65 -9.55
N ASN A 168 11.42 0.69 -9.54
CA ASN A 168 12.25 -0.43 -9.11
C ASN A 168 12.09 -0.72 -7.61
N GLU A 169 11.90 0.29 -6.76
CA GLU A 169 11.62 0.10 -5.34
C GLU A 169 10.26 -0.55 -5.07
N CYS A 170 9.33 -0.44 -6.00
CA CYS A 170 7.98 -1.04 -5.92
C CYS A 170 7.83 -2.35 -6.71
N ALA A 171 8.85 -2.78 -7.46
CA ALA A 171 8.80 -3.99 -8.27
C ALA A 171 9.41 -5.19 -7.53
N HIS A 172 8.81 -6.36 -7.69
CA HIS A 172 9.30 -7.64 -7.18
C HIS A 172 8.86 -8.77 -8.13
N GLN A 173 9.64 -9.84 -8.21
CA GLN A 173 9.34 -10.99 -9.09
C GLN A 173 7.98 -11.65 -8.77
N ASP A 174 7.54 -11.62 -7.51
CA ASP A 174 6.28 -12.21 -7.06
C ASP A 174 5.08 -11.23 -7.20
N ILE A 175 5.29 -10.06 -7.78
CA ILE A 175 4.19 -9.15 -8.15
C ILE A 175 3.67 -9.56 -9.52
N HIS A 176 2.40 -9.95 -9.59
CA HIS A 176 1.79 -10.46 -10.81
C HIS A 176 1.66 -9.40 -11.92
N GLU A 177 1.52 -8.13 -11.53
CA GLU A 177 1.35 -7.05 -12.49
C GLU A 177 1.88 -5.72 -11.92
N VAL A 178 2.63 -4.98 -12.74
CA VAL A 178 3.09 -3.62 -12.41
C VAL A 178 2.48 -2.64 -13.39
N ILE A 179 1.65 -1.72 -12.90
CA ILE A 179 0.97 -0.70 -13.70
C ILE A 179 1.57 0.67 -13.39
N LYS A 180 2.12 1.32 -14.40
CA LYS A 180 2.66 2.67 -14.31
C LYS A 180 1.57 3.71 -14.60
N VAL A 181 1.47 4.73 -13.75
CA VAL A 181 0.53 5.83 -13.92
C VAL A 181 1.23 7.18 -13.79
N ALA A 182 0.94 8.13 -14.67
CA ALA A 182 1.54 9.47 -14.64
C ALA A 182 0.94 10.33 -13.50
N VAL A 183 1.17 9.91 -12.24
CA VAL A 183 0.66 10.52 -11.01
C VAL A 183 1.81 10.62 -10.01
N VAL A 184 1.85 11.68 -9.19
CA VAL A 184 2.79 11.78 -8.07
C VAL A 184 2.30 10.96 -6.89
N HIS A 185 3.22 10.49 -6.05
CA HIS A 185 2.99 9.59 -4.92
C HIS A 185 1.77 9.93 -4.06
N THR A 186 1.74 11.17 -3.60
CA THR A 186 0.69 11.69 -2.71
C THR A 186 -0.72 11.56 -3.27
N PHE A 187 -0.87 11.63 -4.60
CA PHE A 187 -2.18 11.60 -5.26
C PHE A 187 -2.58 10.23 -5.81
N LEU A 188 -1.76 9.19 -5.64
CA LEU A 188 -2.15 7.84 -6.05
C LEU A 188 -3.52 7.43 -5.48
N PRO A 189 -3.79 7.56 -4.16
CA PRO A 189 -5.08 7.13 -3.59
C PRO A 189 -6.27 8.05 -3.93
N SER A 190 -6.04 9.22 -4.53
CA SER A 190 -7.11 10.12 -4.97
C SER A 190 -7.31 10.12 -6.49
N SER A 191 -6.40 9.51 -7.25
CA SER A 191 -6.39 9.53 -8.70
C SER A 191 -7.57 8.77 -9.32
N ARG A 192 -8.22 9.38 -10.31
CA ARG A 192 -9.25 8.72 -11.12
C ARG A 192 -8.70 7.54 -11.92
N LYS A 193 -7.47 7.67 -12.46
CA LYS A 193 -6.81 6.61 -13.22
C LYS A 193 -6.58 5.38 -12.36
N VAL A 194 -6.03 5.58 -11.15
CA VAL A 194 -5.81 4.50 -10.17
C VAL A 194 -7.12 3.85 -9.77
N SER A 195 -8.15 4.65 -9.44
CA SER A 195 -9.47 4.12 -9.07
C SER A 195 -10.09 3.27 -10.19
N ARG A 196 -9.91 3.67 -11.45
CA ARG A 196 -10.42 2.90 -12.62
C ARG A 196 -9.71 1.56 -12.72
N VAL A 197 -8.39 1.53 -12.68
CA VAL A 197 -7.59 0.30 -12.71
C VAL A 197 -8.06 -0.69 -11.63
N ILE A 198 -8.26 -0.20 -10.39
CA ILE A 198 -8.72 -1.02 -9.27
C ILE A 198 -10.14 -1.56 -9.54
N LEU A 199 -11.06 -0.71 -9.98
CA LEU A 199 -12.44 -1.11 -10.29
C LEU A 199 -12.50 -2.16 -11.40
N ASP A 200 -11.77 -1.95 -12.49
CA ASP A 200 -11.73 -2.89 -13.62
C ASP A 200 -11.20 -4.26 -13.17
N LYS A 201 -10.17 -4.30 -12.34
CA LYS A 201 -9.64 -5.54 -11.78
C LYS A 201 -10.63 -6.21 -10.82
N ILE A 202 -11.29 -5.46 -9.93
CA ILE A 202 -12.29 -6.01 -9.02
C ILE A 202 -13.46 -6.60 -9.81
N ASN A 203 -13.93 -5.93 -10.85
CA ASN A 203 -15.01 -6.43 -11.71
C ASN A 203 -14.61 -7.74 -12.40
N SER A 204 -13.38 -7.83 -12.93
CA SER A 204 -12.86 -9.08 -13.52
C SER A 204 -12.82 -10.22 -12.50
N ILE A 205 -12.36 -9.95 -11.26
CA ILE A 205 -12.36 -10.95 -10.19
C ILE A 205 -13.78 -11.42 -9.87
N GLN A 206 -14.76 -10.52 -9.79
CA GLN A 206 -16.14 -10.88 -9.51
C GLN A 206 -16.77 -11.70 -10.63
N SER A 207 -16.49 -11.38 -11.87
CA SER A 207 -16.98 -12.16 -13.03
C SER A 207 -16.44 -13.60 -12.99
N ASN A 208 -15.16 -13.78 -12.64
CA ASN A 208 -14.56 -15.11 -12.51
C ASN A 208 -15.08 -15.93 -11.31
N LEU A 209 -15.66 -15.27 -10.29
CA LEU A 209 -16.28 -15.96 -9.14
C LEU A 209 -17.70 -16.42 -9.42
N LEU A 210 -18.34 -15.88 -10.46
CA LEU A 210 -19.72 -16.20 -10.87
C LEU A 210 -19.78 -17.20 -12.02
N ALA A 211 -18.65 -17.43 -12.70
CA ALA A 211 -18.49 -18.40 -13.77
C ALA A 211 -18.11 -19.78 -13.22
#